data_dcbda582cedf27b8b746541a513be1bc
#
_entry.id   dcbda582cedf27b8b746541a513be1bc
#
_cell.length_a   1.000
_cell.length_b   1.000
_cell.length_c   1.000
_cell.angle_alpha   90.00
_cell.angle_beta   90.00
_cell.angle_gamma   90.00
#
_symmetry.space_group_name_H-M   'P 1'
#
loop_
_entity.id
_entity.type
_entity.pdbx_description
1 polymer ?
#
loop_
_entity_poly.entity_id
_entity_poly.type
_entity_poly.pdbx_seq_one_letter_code
_entity_poly.pdbx_strand_id
1 'polypeptide(L)'
;YSRAIGTQLNHARNNLDALITNVEIKGFHEIKKNQVEWGFKYNRENVRDRLVEWEVIDSAGFSLNPPFLPKNDQPYEPYTGPLVPYQSVRATNNVTIAGFSGYGQWSLKSTLGSNQVWYNAGIRMNQWQVTGDGIDGNSQITISPRAKFAIKPDWDTDMVFTISGGAYNQPPSYRELRDYDGVIQPDVEQQNSWQIVATNDYSFNMWQRKFKLLSSIYYKSLTNVNPYTLDNVRIRYAAGNNAVGYAQGFDVRLNGEFVPHMDSWFTFGYLKTEENIDNRGYIARPTDQRLQFAILFQDYMPRIPSVKVYLNLVYNTGLPGGSPSYADPYDYQGRLNDYRRADVGFSYVFTEKNDERPEDHWMKKLKYLSLGFEIFNLFNNQNAITNTWVRDAYTKTQYAIPNYLTSRVFNVKLSVSF
;
A
#
# COMPACT_ATOMS: atom_id res chain seq x y z
N TYR A 1 -44.93 1.90 5.54
CA TYR A 1 -44.16 0.84 6.22
C TYR A 1 -42.68 1.05 5.84
N SER A 2 -41.92 1.78 6.69
CA SER A 2 -40.48 1.71 6.64
C SER A 2 -40.08 0.38 7.24
N ARG A 3 -39.75 -0.60 6.41
CA ARG A 3 -39.02 -1.78 6.86
C ARG A 3 -37.66 -1.28 7.31
N ALA A 4 -37.46 -1.22 8.62
CA ALA A 4 -36.11 -1.16 9.15
C ALA A 4 -35.43 -2.44 8.67
N ILE A 5 -34.50 -2.33 7.72
CA ILE A 5 -33.54 -3.37 7.39
C ILE A 5 -32.87 -3.68 8.71
N GLY A 6 -32.96 -4.92 9.17
CA GLY A 6 -32.39 -5.32 10.45
C GLY A 6 -30.98 -4.76 10.56
N THR A 7 -30.73 -3.97 11.60
CA THR A 7 -29.48 -3.27 11.79
C THR A 7 -28.40 -4.27 12.15
N GLN A 8 -27.58 -4.63 11.16
CA GLN A 8 -26.32 -5.29 11.44
C GLN A 8 -25.43 -4.29 12.15
N LEU A 9 -25.08 -4.57 13.40
CA LEU A 9 -24.20 -3.75 14.18
C LEU A 9 -22.93 -4.53 14.49
N ASN A 10 -21.81 -4.05 13.99
CA ASN A 10 -20.50 -4.56 14.35
C ASN A 10 -19.96 -3.78 15.54
N HIS A 11 -19.75 -4.46 16.64
CA HIS A 11 -19.13 -3.91 17.83
C HIS A 11 -17.68 -4.35 17.90
N ALA A 12 -16.78 -3.42 18.18
CA ALA A 12 -15.37 -3.70 18.44
C ALA A 12 -14.91 -2.90 19.65
N ARG A 13 -14.32 -3.60 20.63
CA ARG A 13 -13.66 -3.03 21.80
C ARG A 13 -12.25 -3.60 21.91
N ASN A 14 -11.43 -3.23 20.95
CA ASN A 14 -10.06 -3.70 20.85
C ASN A 14 -9.13 -2.75 21.58
N ASN A 15 -8.14 -3.31 22.25
CA ASN A 15 -7.06 -2.55 22.89
C ASN A 15 -5.73 -3.18 22.50
N LEU A 16 -4.88 -2.41 21.84
CA LEU A 16 -3.53 -2.80 21.44
C LEU A 16 -2.53 -1.89 22.14
N ASP A 17 -1.65 -2.51 22.93
CA ASP A 17 -0.49 -1.85 23.51
C ASP A 17 0.78 -2.53 22.97
N ALA A 18 1.67 -1.76 22.37
CA ALA A 18 2.88 -2.26 21.75
C ALA A 18 4.10 -1.41 22.13
N LEU A 19 5.11 -2.06 22.72
CA LEU A 19 6.42 -1.48 22.97
C LEU A 19 7.42 -2.02 21.97
N ILE A 20 7.96 -1.14 21.13
CA ILE A 20 8.94 -1.49 20.09
C ILE A 20 10.30 -0.92 20.46
N THR A 21 11.30 -1.78 20.59
CA THR A 21 12.70 -1.42 20.81
C THR A 21 13.53 -1.79 19.61
N ASN A 22 14.21 -0.81 19.04
CA ASN A 22 15.12 -1.00 17.90
C ASN A 22 16.51 -0.49 18.27
N VAL A 23 17.53 -1.30 17.99
CA VAL A 23 18.93 -0.90 18.06
C VAL A 23 19.57 -1.23 16.71
N GLU A 24 20.14 -0.24 16.06
CA GLU A 24 20.76 -0.40 14.75
C GLU A 24 22.16 0.21 14.73
N ILE A 25 23.09 -0.50 14.11
CA ILE A 25 24.42 -0.02 13.74
C ILE A 25 24.64 -0.28 12.26
N LYS A 26 25.15 0.70 11.54
CA LYS A 26 25.49 0.58 10.13
C LYS A 26 26.75 1.37 9.81
N GLY A 27 27.44 0.92 8.80
CA GLY A 27 28.65 1.56 8.33
C GLY A 27 28.87 1.34 6.84
N PHE A 28 29.78 2.12 6.30
CA PHE A 28 30.25 1.94 4.94
C PHE A 28 31.76 2.17 4.88
N HIS A 29 32.41 1.54 3.91
CA HIS A 29 33.81 1.72 3.61
C HIS A 29 33.99 1.91 2.10
N GLU A 30 34.71 2.95 1.73
CA GLU A 30 35.08 3.22 0.35
C GLU A 30 36.53 2.78 0.12
N ILE A 31 36.72 1.88 -0.84
CA ILE A 31 38.01 1.35 -1.23
C ILE A 31 38.19 1.58 -2.73
N LYS A 32 38.80 2.68 -3.12
CA LYS A 32 38.95 3.11 -4.53
C LYS A 32 37.60 3.28 -5.22
N LYS A 33 37.26 2.39 -6.14
CA LYS A 33 35.98 2.38 -6.88
C LYS A 33 34.93 1.47 -6.26
N ASN A 34 35.26 0.80 -5.15
CA ASN A 34 34.38 -0.11 -4.45
C ASN A 34 33.82 0.58 -3.21
N GLN A 35 32.57 0.27 -2.92
CA GLN A 35 31.93 0.66 -1.68
C GLN A 35 31.35 -0.61 -1.04
N VAL A 36 31.63 -0.81 0.23
CA VAL A 36 31.05 -1.90 1.03
C VAL A 36 30.20 -1.25 2.12
N GLU A 37 28.94 -1.62 2.15
CA GLU A 37 27.98 -1.22 3.18
C GLU A 37 27.58 -2.43 4.02
N TRP A 38 27.40 -2.23 5.31
CA TRP A 38 26.96 -3.26 6.22
C TRP A 38 26.08 -2.66 7.31
N GLY A 39 25.25 -3.49 7.89
CA GLY A 39 24.44 -3.09 9.04
C GLY A 39 23.94 -4.29 9.83
N PHE A 40 23.72 -4.05 11.12
CA PHE A 40 23.09 -4.97 12.06
C PHE A 40 21.98 -4.25 12.78
N LYS A 41 20.85 -4.93 12.96
CA LYS A 41 19.70 -4.42 13.69
C LYS A 41 19.16 -5.48 14.62
N TYR A 42 18.92 -5.11 15.86
CA TYR A 42 18.08 -5.85 16.80
C TYR A 42 16.73 -5.17 16.90
N ASN A 43 15.66 -5.95 16.82
CA ASN A 43 14.29 -5.52 17.01
C ASN A 43 13.62 -6.37 18.08
N ARG A 44 12.87 -5.73 18.98
CA ARG A 44 12.02 -6.41 19.94
C ARG A 44 10.69 -5.67 20.05
N GLU A 45 9.62 -6.43 19.82
CA GLU A 45 8.24 -5.94 19.92
C GLU A 45 7.52 -6.72 21.03
N ASN A 46 7.10 -6.04 22.09
CA ASN A 46 6.23 -6.59 23.11
C ASN A 46 4.82 -6.11 22.83
N VAL A 47 3.93 -7.01 22.54
CA VAL A 47 2.54 -6.69 22.14
C VAL A 47 1.58 -7.31 23.14
N ARG A 48 0.68 -6.47 23.66
CA ARG A 48 -0.50 -6.88 24.42
C ARG A 48 -1.73 -6.47 23.61
N ASP A 49 -2.47 -7.47 23.18
CA ASP A 49 -3.64 -7.25 22.32
C ASP A 49 -4.86 -7.93 22.92
N ARG A 50 -5.90 -7.15 23.14
CA ARG A 50 -7.20 -7.66 23.57
C ARG A 50 -8.20 -7.36 22.47
N LEU A 51 -8.76 -8.43 21.93
CA LEU A 51 -9.80 -8.39 20.91
C LEU A 51 -11.13 -8.77 21.53
N VAL A 52 -12.12 -7.91 21.35
CA VAL A 52 -13.51 -8.18 21.68
C VAL A 52 -14.35 -7.60 20.56
N GLU A 53 -14.70 -8.46 19.61
CA GLU A 53 -15.51 -8.09 18.46
C GLU A 53 -16.72 -9.00 18.38
N TRP A 54 -17.86 -8.46 18.05
CA TRP A 54 -19.08 -9.23 17.83
C TRP A 54 -20.00 -8.53 16.84
N GLU A 55 -20.78 -9.32 16.15
CA GLU A 55 -21.81 -8.88 15.23
C GLU A 55 -23.19 -9.17 15.82
N VAL A 56 -24.07 -8.21 15.73
CA VAL A 56 -25.47 -8.35 16.14
C VAL A 56 -26.33 -8.31 14.89
N ILE A 57 -27.11 -9.37 14.67
CA ILE A 57 -27.96 -9.53 13.48
C ILE A 57 -29.37 -9.82 13.92
N ASP A 58 -30.16 -8.86 14.28
CA ASP A 58 -31.61 -8.89 14.15
C ASP A 58 -32.23 -7.56 14.55
N SER A 59 -33.53 -7.41 14.33
CA SER A 59 -34.31 -6.24 14.72
C SER A 59 -34.45 -6.06 16.23
N ALA A 60 -34.19 -7.10 17.02
CA ALA A 60 -34.27 -7.08 18.48
C ALA A 60 -32.88 -7.01 19.15
N GLY A 61 -31.80 -6.95 18.38
CA GLY A 61 -30.43 -6.91 18.90
C GLY A 61 -29.86 -8.26 19.30
N PHE A 62 -30.48 -9.34 18.91
CA PHE A 62 -30.01 -10.70 19.15
C PHE A 62 -29.46 -11.30 17.90
N SER A 63 -28.39 -12.06 18.01
CA SER A 63 -27.92 -12.90 16.93
C SER A 63 -28.32 -14.35 17.17
N LEU A 64 -28.77 -14.98 16.09
CA LEU A 64 -29.19 -16.36 16.12
C LEU A 64 -27.99 -17.30 15.92
N ASN A 65 -27.91 -18.31 16.78
CA ASN A 65 -26.99 -19.42 16.63
C ASN A 65 -27.81 -20.68 16.27
N PRO A 66 -27.39 -21.55 15.36
CA PRO A 66 -26.10 -21.56 14.68
C PRO A 66 -26.00 -20.57 13.53
N PRO A 67 -24.86 -19.93 13.33
CA PRO A 67 -24.65 -18.98 12.25
C PRO A 67 -24.68 -19.60 10.84
N PHE A 68 -24.55 -20.90 10.75
CA PHE A 68 -24.40 -21.67 9.51
C PHE A 68 -25.65 -22.40 9.08
N LEU A 69 -26.83 -21.84 9.34
CA LEU A 69 -28.01 -22.34 8.66
C LEU A 69 -27.85 -22.10 7.16
N PRO A 70 -27.63 -23.17 6.36
CA PRO A 70 -27.51 -23.00 4.93
C PRO A 70 -28.83 -22.48 4.39
N LYS A 71 -28.78 -21.41 3.59
CA LYS A 71 -29.89 -20.92 2.77
C LYS A 71 -31.23 -20.83 3.52
N ASN A 72 -31.73 -19.68 3.79
CA ASN A 72 -33.09 -19.32 4.14
C ASN A 72 -33.94 -20.28 5.03
N ASP A 73 -33.40 -21.42 5.39
CA ASP A 73 -34.08 -22.36 6.27
C ASP A 73 -34.05 -21.82 7.70
N GLN A 74 -34.93 -20.88 7.95
CA GLN A 74 -35.29 -20.53 9.31
C GLN A 74 -35.98 -21.77 9.89
N PRO A 75 -35.53 -22.31 11.02
CA PRO A 75 -36.33 -23.35 11.68
C PRO A 75 -37.67 -22.74 12.02
N TYR A 76 -38.75 -23.43 11.62
CA TYR A 76 -40.12 -23.03 11.98
C TYR A 76 -40.33 -23.02 13.49
N GLU A 77 -39.47 -23.70 14.24
CA GLU A 77 -39.48 -23.72 15.68
C GLU A 77 -38.52 -22.66 16.24
N PRO A 78 -38.91 -21.92 17.28
CA PRO A 78 -38.02 -20.97 17.96
C PRO A 78 -36.75 -21.67 18.41
N TYR A 79 -35.61 -21.06 18.12
CA TYR A 79 -34.33 -21.54 18.64
C TYR A 79 -34.32 -21.42 20.16
N THR A 80 -34.14 -22.56 20.86
CA THR A 80 -34.16 -22.62 22.33
C THR A 80 -32.77 -22.67 22.97
N GLY A 81 -31.72 -22.69 22.15
CA GLY A 81 -30.33 -22.66 22.64
C GLY A 81 -29.89 -21.27 23.14
N PRO A 82 -28.70 -21.17 23.71
CA PRO A 82 -28.15 -19.89 24.14
C PRO A 82 -27.91 -18.96 22.94
N LEU A 83 -28.33 -17.70 23.08
CA LEU A 83 -28.07 -16.67 22.08
C LEU A 83 -26.57 -16.30 22.13
N VAL A 84 -25.86 -16.53 21.04
CA VAL A 84 -24.47 -16.13 20.88
C VAL A 84 -24.33 -15.17 19.70
N PRO A 85 -23.45 -14.18 19.79
CA PRO A 85 -23.17 -13.31 18.68
C PRO A 85 -22.78 -14.10 17.43
N TYR A 86 -23.34 -13.71 16.27
CA TYR A 86 -23.15 -14.40 14.99
C TYR A 86 -21.67 -14.55 14.62
N GLN A 87 -20.93 -13.48 14.75
CA GLN A 87 -19.48 -13.48 14.75
C GLN A 87 -18.99 -12.93 16.09
N SER A 88 -18.16 -13.69 16.76
CA SER A 88 -17.55 -13.26 18.01
C SER A 88 -16.08 -13.62 18.00
N VAL A 89 -15.24 -12.61 18.04
CA VAL A 89 -13.81 -12.80 18.26
C VAL A 89 -13.48 -12.31 19.64
N ARG A 90 -12.96 -13.20 20.49
CA ARG A 90 -12.51 -12.89 21.84
C ARG A 90 -11.15 -13.51 22.08
N ALA A 91 -10.14 -12.68 22.04
CA ALA A 91 -8.77 -13.12 22.25
C ALA A 91 -8.02 -12.12 23.13
N THR A 92 -7.10 -12.64 23.92
CA THR A 92 -6.13 -11.85 24.67
C THR A 92 -4.77 -12.43 24.39
N ASN A 93 -3.91 -11.65 23.74
CA ASN A 93 -2.59 -12.08 23.34
C ASN A 93 -1.53 -11.25 24.05
N ASN A 94 -0.53 -11.93 24.58
CA ASN A 94 0.67 -11.31 25.14
C ASN A 94 1.88 -11.94 24.44
N VAL A 95 2.46 -11.24 23.50
CA VAL A 95 3.43 -11.78 22.54
C VAL A 95 4.67 -10.90 22.49
N THR A 96 5.82 -11.53 22.46
CA THR A 96 7.11 -10.90 22.16
C THR A 96 7.64 -11.44 20.86
N ILE A 97 7.90 -10.54 19.91
CA ILE A 97 8.60 -10.84 18.66
C ILE A 97 9.98 -10.20 18.78
N ALA A 98 11.02 -11.02 18.81
CA ALA A 98 12.40 -10.54 18.87
C ALA A 98 13.21 -11.07 17.69
N GLY A 99 14.10 -10.26 17.15
CA GLY A 99 14.89 -10.68 16.02
C GLY A 99 16.13 -9.85 15.77
N PHE A 100 17.04 -10.47 15.02
CA PHE A 100 18.25 -9.85 14.51
C PHE A 100 18.19 -9.80 12.99
N SER A 101 18.66 -8.73 12.41
CA SER A 101 18.91 -8.67 10.97
C SER A 101 20.30 -8.11 10.72
N GLY A 102 20.97 -8.68 9.74
CA GLY A 102 22.25 -8.21 9.26
C GLY A 102 22.28 -8.16 7.74
N TYR A 103 23.04 -7.24 7.17
CA TYR A 103 23.26 -7.19 5.73
C TYR A 103 24.69 -6.75 5.42
N GLY A 104 25.16 -7.24 4.27
CA GLY A 104 26.36 -6.76 3.62
C GLY A 104 26.07 -6.50 2.14
N GLN A 105 26.55 -5.40 1.61
CA GLN A 105 26.37 -5.00 0.23
C GLN A 105 27.66 -4.45 -0.33
N TRP A 106 28.01 -4.88 -1.52
CA TRP A 106 29.15 -4.39 -2.29
C TRP A 106 28.63 -3.65 -3.52
N SER A 107 29.24 -2.52 -3.82
CA SER A 107 28.97 -1.71 -5.00
C SER A 107 30.26 -1.34 -5.70
N LEU A 108 30.27 -1.40 -7.02
CA LEU A 108 31.40 -1.03 -7.87
C LEU A 108 30.93 -0.15 -9.01
N LYS A 109 31.61 0.99 -9.18
CA LYS A 109 31.49 1.81 -10.39
C LYS A 109 32.72 1.54 -11.27
N SER A 110 32.52 1.16 -12.53
CA SER A 110 33.56 0.78 -13.47
C SER A 110 33.22 1.20 -14.89
N THR A 111 34.07 0.82 -15.84
CA THR A 111 33.84 0.97 -17.28
C THR A 111 33.97 -0.37 -17.98
N LEU A 112 33.14 -0.61 -18.99
CA LEU A 112 33.22 -1.76 -19.89
C LEU A 112 33.43 -1.22 -21.31
N GLY A 113 34.68 -1.20 -21.77
CA GLY A 113 35.07 -0.39 -22.93
C GLY A 113 34.86 1.09 -22.63
N SER A 114 34.12 1.79 -23.49
CA SER A 114 33.72 3.20 -23.29
C SER A 114 32.50 3.37 -22.39
N ASN A 115 31.72 2.30 -22.14
CA ASN A 115 30.46 2.38 -21.39
C ASN A 115 30.70 2.47 -19.88
N GLN A 116 29.90 3.27 -19.17
CA GLN A 116 29.90 3.28 -17.72
C GLN A 116 29.03 2.16 -17.17
N VAL A 117 29.53 1.43 -16.18
CA VAL A 117 28.78 0.31 -15.57
C VAL A 117 28.80 0.40 -14.05
N TRP A 118 27.72 -0.08 -13.45
CA TRP A 118 27.56 -0.16 -11.99
C TRP A 118 27.13 -1.58 -11.63
N TYR A 119 27.84 -2.17 -10.70
CA TYR A 119 27.53 -3.46 -10.09
C TYR A 119 27.12 -3.23 -8.65
N ASN A 120 26.12 -3.93 -8.20
CA ASN A 120 25.74 -3.97 -6.81
C ASN A 120 25.31 -5.39 -6.48
N ALA A 121 25.86 -5.96 -5.41
CA ALA A 121 25.49 -7.27 -4.92
C ALA A 121 25.45 -7.26 -3.40
N GLY A 122 24.48 -7.93 -2.83
CA GLY A 122 24.30 -7.94 -1.38
C GLY A 122 23.54 -9.14 -0.89
N ILE A 123 23.65 -9.37 0.40
CA ILE A 123 22.95 -10.42 1.11
C ILE A 123 22.38 -9.84 2.40
N ARG A 124 21.16 -10.21 2.73
CA ARG A 124 20.54 -9.92 4.03
C ARG A 124 20.15 -11.23 4.70
N MET A 125 20.37 -11.29 5.99
CA MET A 125 19.89 -12.36 6.86
C MET A 125 18.96 -11.75 7.90
N ASN A 126 17.83 -12.42 8.17
CA ASN A 126 16.97 -12.12 9.30
C ASN A 126 16.79 -13.39 10.12
N GLN A 127 16.85 -13.25 11.43
CA GLN A 127 16.47 -14.27 12.39
C GLN A 127 15.45 -13.65 13.32
N TRP A 128 14.35 -14.35 13.59
CA TRP A 128 13.33 -13.88 14.52
C TRP A 128 12.74 -15.04 15.29
N GLN A 129 12.15 -14.72 16.42
CA GLN A 129 11.49 -15.66 17.30
C GLN A 129 10.22 -15.04 17.85
N VAL A 130 9.15 -15.81 17.91
CA VAL A 130 7.87 -15.45 18.52
C VAL A 130 7.74 -16.20 19.83
N THR A 131 7.51 -15.49 20.93
CA THR A 131 7.30 -16.05 22.26
C THR A 131 6.12 -15.39 22.94
N GLY A 132 5.49 -16.03 23.90
CA GLY A 132 4.36 -15.45 24.62
C GLY A 132 3.67 -16.44 25.53
N ASP A 133 2.53 -16.05 26.09
CA ASP A 133 1.75 -16.90 26.97
C ASP A 133 1.19 -18.11 26.20
N GLY A 134 1.67 -19.32 26.57
CA GLY A 134 1.27 -20.55 25.87
C GLY A 134 1.89 -20.76 24.49
N ILE A 135 2.90 -19.96 24.13
CA ILE A 135 3.63 -20.05 22.85
C ILE A 135 5.04 -20.52 23.12
N ASP A 136 5.35 -21.73 22.67
CA ASP A 136 6.72 -22.24 22.63
C ASP A 136 7.47 -21.55 21.48
N GLY A 137 8.56 -20.86 21.85
CA GLY A 137 9.29 -20.02 20.91
C GLY A 137 9.90 -20.82 19.76
N ASN A 138 9.45 -20.56 18.55
CA ASN A 138 10.07 -21.06 17.33
C ASN A 138 10.98 -20.00 16.71
N SER A 139 12.24 -20.35 16.42
CA SER A 139 13.21 -19.45 15.81
C SER A 139 13.32 -19.76 14.32
N GLN A 140 13.16 -18.74 13.49
CA GLN A 140 13.24 -18.86 12.03
C GLN A 140 14.36 -17.98 11.50
N ILE A 141 14.96 -18.41 10.38
CA ILE A 141 16.06 -17.70 9.71
C ILE A 141 15.76 -17.59 8.22
N THR A 142 16.05 -16.42 7.65
CA THR A 142 15.94 -16.20 6.21
C THR A 142 17.20 -15.57 5.63
N ILE A 143 17.47 -15.87 4.37
CA ILE A 143 18.60 -15.33 3.60
C ILE A 143 18.06 -14.73 2.30
N SER A 144 18.43 -13.49 2.02
CA SER A 144 17.92 -12.69 0.90
C SER A 144 19.07 -12.15 0.05
N PRO A 145 19.61 -12.93 -0.90
CA PRO A 145 20.59 -12.45 -1.87
C PRO A 145 19.92 -11.56 -2.91
N ARG A 146 20.64 -10.54 -3.37
CA ARG A 146 20.18 -9.63 -4.42
C ARG A 146 21.35 -9.07 -5.22
N ALA A 147 21.11 -8.77 -6.49
CA ALA A 147 22.08 -8.15 -7.36
C ALA A 147 21.43 -7.13 -8.28
N LYS A 148 22.22 -6.15 -8.70
CA LYS A 148 21.84 -5.11 -9.66
C LYS A 148 23.03 -4.83 -10.58
N PHE A 149 22.75 -4.75 -11.86
CA PHE A 149 23.67 -4.30 -12.89
C PHE A 149 23.04 -3.12 -13.63
N ALA A 150 23.81 -2.06 -13.84
CA ALA A 150 23.40 -0.94 -14.65
C ALA A 150 24.48 -0.59 -15.66
N ILE A 151 24.07 -0.15 -16.86
CA ILE A 151 24.95 0.29 -17.92
C ILE A 151 24.43 1.61 -18.52
N LYS A 152 25.34 2.57 -18.66
CA LYS A 152 25.17 3.75 -19.46
C LYS A 152 26.07 3.63 -20.69
N PRO A 153 25.49 3.30 -21.87
CA PRO A 153 26.27 3.22 -23.11
C PRO A 153 26.88 4.58 -23.47
N ASP A 154 28.02 4.53 -24.15
CA ASP A 154 28.72 5.69 -24.66
C ASP A 154 28.18 6.05 -26.06
N TRP A 155 26.97 6.56 -26.09
CA TRP A 155 26.31 7.07 -27.29
C TRP A 155 25.75 8.47 -27.02
N ASP A 156 25.24 9.17 -28.05
CA ASP A 156 24.72 10.53 -27.91
C ASP A 156 23.45 10.63 -27.05
N THR A 157 22.79 9.50 -26.82
CA THR A 157 21.53 9.45 -26.07
C THR A 157 21.80 9.17 -24.60
N ASP A 158 21.31 10.04 -23.69
CA ASP A 158 21.47 9.87 -22.25
C ASP A 158 20.50 8.82 -21.69
N MET A 159 20.90 7.56 -21.76
CA MET A 159 20.12 6.42 -21.27
C MET A 159 20.92 5.58 -20.29
N VAL A 160 20.24 5.10 -19.25
CA VAL A 160 20.77 4.07 -18.34
C VAL A 160 19.83 2.89 -18.33
N PHE A 161 20.36 1.72 -18.64
CA PHE A 161 19.64 0.46 -18.52
C PHE A 161 20.05 -0.23 -17.23
N THR A 162 19.08 -0.75 -16.50
CA THR A 162 19.33 -1.47 -15.26
C THR A 162 18.56 -2.78 -15.26
N ILE A 163 19.22 -3.85 -14.84
CA ILE A 163 18.58 -5.11 -14.48
C ILE A 163 18.89 -5.41 -13.02
N SER A 164 17.89 -5.79 -12.27
CA SER A 164 18.05 -6.18 -10.87
C SER A 164 17.18 -7.39 -10.53
N GLY A 165 17.66 -8.21 -9.61
CA GLY A 165 16.91 -9.36 -9.16
C GLY A 165 17.42 -9.89 -7.83
N GLY A 166 16.62 -10.75 -7.21
CA GLY A 166 16.99 -11.38 -5.94
C GLY A 166 15.81 -11.95 -5.18
N ALA A 167 16.15 -12.52 -4.03
CA ALA A 167 15.19 -12.99 -3.05
C ALA A 167 14.89 -11.89 -2.03
N TYR A 168 13.61 -11.73 -1.71
CA TYR A 168 13.13 -10.80 -0.70
C TYR A 168 12.23 -11.59 0.25
N ASN A 169 12.67 -11.73 1.48
CA ASN A 169 11.96 -12.46 2.51
C ASN A 169 11.51 -11.47 3.58
N GLN A 170 10.25 -11.54 3.96
CA GLN A 170 9.65 -10.68 4.97
C GLN A 170 9.18 -11.54 6.13
N PRO A 171 9.80 -11.40 7.31
CA PRO A 171 9.28 -11.98 8.54
C PRO A 171 7.85 -11.48 8.81
N PRO A 172 6.98 -12.30 9.42
CA PRO A 172 5.63 -11.90 9.73
C PRO A 172 5.61 -10.78 10.76
N SER A 173 4.73 -9.81 10.56
CA SER A 173 4.36 -8.83 11.58
C SER A 173 3.40 -9.44 12.60
N TYR A 174 3.20 -8.80 13.76
CA TYR A 174 2.24 -9.26 14.76
C TYR A 174 0.84 -9.53 14.15
N ARG A 175 0.37 -8.69 13.22
CA ARG A 175 -0.94 -8.87 12.58
C ARG A 175 -1.01 -10.10 11.71
N GLU A 176 0.07 -10.46 11.05
CA GLU A 176 0.16 -11.64 10.16
C GLU A 176 0.22 -12.95 10.93
N LEU A 177 0.64 -12.92 12.22
CA LEU A 177 0.61 -14.06 13.11
C LEU A 177 -0.79 -14.37 13.65
N ARG A 178 -1.73 -13.47 13.52
CA ARG A 178 -3.06 -13.57 14.10
C ARG A 178 -4.08 -14.02 13.06
N ASP A 179 -4.72 -15.15 13.32
CA ASP A 179 -5.78 -15.70 12.47
C ASP A 179 -7.12 -14.96 12.60
N TYR A 180 -8.15 -15.47 11.93
CA TYR A 180 -9.50 -14.89 11.93
C TYR A 180 -10.16 -14.89 13.31
N ASP A 181 -9.84 -15.87 14.17
CA ASP A 181 -10.36 -16.00 15.52
C ASP A 181 -9.58 -15.14 16.53
N GLY A 182 -8.53 -14.47 16.08
CA GLY A 182 -7.67 -13.63 16.90
C GLY A 182 -6.58 -14.40 17.63
N VAL A 183 -6.41 -15.69 17.33
CA VAL A 183 -5.40 -16.55 17.96
C VAL A 183 -4.06 -16.39 17.26
N ILE A 184 -2.99 -16.38 18.03
CA ILE A 184 -1.62 -16.31 17.49
C ILE A 184 -1.19 -17.67 16.97
N GLN A 185 -0.74 -17.68 15.73
CA GLN A 185 -0.14 -18.81 15.05
C GLN A 185 1.39 -18.58 14.98
N PRO A 186 2.16 -19.16 15.94
CA PRO A 186 3.59 -18.86 16.05
C PRO A 186 4.42 -19.46 14.91
N ASP A 187 3.87 -20.45 14.20
CA ASP A 187 4.53 -21.16 13.12
C ASP A 187 4.36 -20.48 11.75
N VAL A 188 3.69 -19.33 11.70
CA VAL A 188 3.62 -18.52 10.47
C VAL A 188 5.02 -18.19 9.98
N GLU A 189 5.32 -18.63 8.78
CA GLU A 189 6.61 -18.43 8.14
C GLU A 189 6.72 -17.08 7.44
N GLN A 190 7.92 -16.73 7.05
CA GLN A 190 8.18 -15.58 6.21
C GLN A 190 7.48 -15.71 4.86
N GLN A 191 6.98 -14.62 4.35
CA GLN A 191 6.58 -14.53 2.96
C GLN A 191 7.81 -14.30 2.07
N ASN A 192 7.91 -15.03 0.97
CA ASN A 192 9.06 -14.99 0.07
C ASN A 192 8.67 -14.40 -1.28
N SER A 193 9.58 -13.64 -1.87
CA SER A 193 9.42 -13.12 -3.23
C SER A 193 10.73 -13.20 -3.99
N TRP A 194 10.72 -13.90 -5.13
CA TRP A 194 11.77 -13.79 -6.14
C TRP A 194 11.37 -12.75 -7.17
N GLN A 195 12.25 -11.79 -7.38
CA GLN A 195 11.92 -10.64 -8.23
C GLN A 195 12.99 -10.44 -9.29
N ILE A 196 12.54 -10.07 -10.49
CA ILE A 196 13.37 -9.54 -11.56
C ILE A 196 12.74 -8.25 -12.08
N VAL A 197 13.57 -7.22 -12.25
CA VAL A 197 13.13 -5.91 -12.71
C VAL A 197 14.13 -5.40 -13.73
N ALA A 198 13.66 -4.98 -14.90
CA ALA A 198 14.43 -4.24 -15.88
C ALA A 198 13.89 -2.81 -15.98
N THR A 199 14.79 -1.82 -15.94
CA THR A 199 14.45 -0.41 -16.05
C THR A 199 15.26 0.30 -17.11
N ASN A 200 14.67 1.29 -17.75
CA ASN A 200 15.34 2.27 -18.59
C ASN A 200 15.08 3.67 -18.03
N ASP A 201 16.13 4.43 -17.83
CA ASP A 201 16.11 5.83 -17.43
C ASP A 201 16.62 6.65 -18.62
N TYR A 202 15.76 7.40 -19.28
CA TYR A 202 16.06 8.17 -20.47
C TYR A 202 15.86 9.66 -20.20
N SER A 203 16.98 10.41 -20.22
CA SER A 203 16.99 11.87 -20.13
C SER A 203 17.15 12.47 -21.52
N PHE A 204 16.27 13.39 -21.90
CA PHE A 204 16.27 14.01 -23.22
C PHE A 204 15.81 15.47 -23.16
N ASN A 205 16.11 16.19 -24.23
CA ASN A 205 15.63 17.55 -24.40
C ASN A 205 14.51 17.56 -25.44
N MET A 206 13.39 18.22 -25.11
CA MET A 206 12.29 18.49 -26.00
C MET A 206 11.89 19.96 -25.81
N TRP A 207 11.74 20.72 -26.91
CA TRP A 207 11.48 22.16 -26.87
C TRP A 207 12.54 22.96 -26.06
N GLN A 208 13.80 22.54 -26.13
CA GLN A 208 14.92 23.11 -25.36
C GLN A 208 14.78 22.99 -23.82
N ARG A 209 13.95 22.07 -23.36
CA ARG A 209 13.69 21.81 -21.94
C ARG A 209 14.01 20.36 -21.60
N LYS A 210 14.28 20.12 -20.33
CA LYS A 210 14.68 18.80 -19.85
C LYS A 210 13.46 17.93 -19.56
N PHE A 211 13.51 16.72 -20.10
CA PHE A 211 12.54 15.67 -19.85
C PHE A 211 13.24 14.40 -19.40
N LYS A 212 12.54 13.62 -18.63
CA LYS A 212 12.99 12.32 -18.15
C LYS A 212 11.88 11.29 -18.29
N LEU A 213 12.17 10.22 -19.00
CA LEU A 213 11.29 9.05 -19.14
C LEU A 213 11.89 7.90 -18.36
N LEU A 214 11.18 7.42 -17.34
CA LEU A 214 11.51 6.21 -16.60
C LEU A 214 10.52 5.12 -17.00
N SER A 215 11.05 3.98 -17.46
CA SER A 215 10.25 2.81 -17.81
C SER A 215 10.76 1.60 -17.06
N SER A 216 9.86 0.79 -16.55
CA SER A 216 10.21 -0.46 -15.87
C SER A 216 9.27 -1.59 -16.23
N ILE A 217 9.80 -2.80 -16.30
CA ILE A 217 9.04 -4.04 -16.41
C ILE A 217 9.50 -4.98 -15.29
N TYR A 218 8.57 -5.67 -14.67
CA TYR A 218 8.88 -6.52 -13.54
C TYR A 218 8.03 -7.79 -13.50
N TYR A 219 8.66 -8.81 -12.90
CA TYR A 219 7.99 -10.05 -12.52
C TYR A 219 8.41 -10.44 -11.10
N LYS A 220 7.46 -10.85 -10.29
CA LYS A 220 7.65 -11.32 -8.92
C LYS A 220 6.91 -12.64 -8.74
N SER A 221 7.64 -13.67 -8.35
CA SER A 221 7.07 -14.94 -7.88
C SER A 221 6.96 -14.91 -6.37
N LEU A 222 5.81 -15.28 -5.82
CA LEU A 222 5.51 -15.20 -4.40
C LEU A 222 5.27 -16.61 -3.86
N THR A 223 5.90 -16.94 -2.75
CA THR A 223 5.71 -18.22 -2.05
C THR A 223 5.52 -17.97 -0.56
N ASN A 224 4.94 -18.93 0.15
CA ASN A 224 4.54 -18.79 1.55
C ASN A 224 3.67 -17.55 1.78
N VAL A 225 2.80 -17.24 0.83
CA VAL A 225 1.90 -16.09 0.96
C VAL A 225 0.91 -16.37 2.07
N ASN A 226 0.74 -15.40 2.95
CA ASN A 226 -0.29 -15.42 3.96
C ASN A 226 -1.52 -14.66 3.42
N PRO A 227 -2.57 -15.37 2.98
CA PRO A 227 -3.76 -14.73 2.44
C PRO A 227 -4.44 -13.83 3.46
N TYR A 228 -5.07 -12.78 2.96
CA TYR A 228 -5.85 -11.88 3.80
C TYR A 228 -7.11 -11.39 3.10
N THR A 229 -8.09 -11.02 3.90
CA THR A 229 -9.30 -10.35 3.43
C THR A 229 -9.36 -8.92 3.95
N LEU A 230 -10.11 -8.09 3.22
CA LEU A 230 -10.45 -6.73 3.65
C LEU A 230 -11.88 -6.76 4.19
N ASP A 231 -11.99 -6.74 5.51
CA ASP A 231 -13.25 -6.64 6.22
C ASP A 231 -13.49 -5.20 6.63
N ASN A 232 -14.33 -4.49 5.90
CA ASN A 232 -14.53 -3.06 6.03
C ASN A 232 -13.21 -2.30 5.76
N VAL A 233 -12.61 -1.74 6.79
CA VAL A 233 -11.29 -1.05 6.72
C VAL A 233 -10.16 -1.85 7.38
N ARG A 234 -10.44 -3.08 7.79
CA ARG A 234 -9.51 -3.94 8.52
C ARG A 234 -8.94 -5.04 7.61
N ILE A 235 -7.65 -5.28 7.76
CA ILE A 235 -6.98 -6.44 7.14
C ILE A 235 -7.05 -7.59 8.15
N ARG A 236 -7.56 -8.75 7.70
CA ARG A 236 -7.61 -9.99 8.46
C ARG A 236 -6.84 -11.07 7.73
N TYR A 237 -5.82 -11.59 8.36
CA TYR A 237 -4.95 -12.62 7.82
C TYR A 237 -5.47 -14.01 8.15
N ALA A 238 -5.21 -14.95 7.25
CA ALA A 238 -5.50 -16.37 7.48
C ALA A 238 -4.48 -17.03 8.42
N ALA A 239 -3.30 -16.45 8.56
CA ALA A 239 -2.16 -16.94 9.35
C ALA A 239 -1.74 -18.37 8.99
N GLY A 240 -1.79 -18.75 7.71
CA GLY A 240 -1.60 -20.14 7.24
C GLY A 240 -0.47 -20.34 6.24
N ASN A 241 0.10 -19.31 5.62
CA ASN A 241 1.10 -19.40 4.54
C ASN A 241 0.73 -20.39 3.40
N ASN A 242 -0.55 -20.61 3.17
CA ASN A 242 -1.09 -21.64 2.31
C ASN A 242 -1.31 -21.20 0.87
N ALA A 243 -0.68 -20.08 0.46
CA ALA A 243 -0.82 -19.58 -0.90
C ALA A 243 0.52 -19.36 -1.59
N VAL A 244 0.49 -19.45 -2.90
CA VAL A 244 1.51 -19.00 -3.82
C VAL A 244 0.91 -17.93 -4.72
N GLY A 245 1.74 -17.08 -5.31
CA GLY A 245 1.22 -16.00 -6.14
C GLY A 245 2.25 -15.42 -7.08
N TYR A 246 1.84 -14.43 -7.84
CA TYR A 246 2.74 -13.64 -8.65
C TYR A 246 2.26 -12.19 -8.76
N ALA A 247 3.19 -11.32 -9.13
CA ALA A 247 2.90 -9.96 -9.57
C ALA A 247 3.76 -9.64 -10.78
N GLN A 248 3.14 -9.14 -11.84
CA GLN A 248 3.83 -8.73 -13.05
C GLN A 248 3.22 -7.43 -13.59
N GLY A 249 4.05 -6.65 -14.22
CA GLY A 249 3.58 -5.40 -14.75
C GLY A 249 4.66 -4.56 -15.39
N PHE A 250 4.23 -3.39 -15.83
CA PHE A 250 5.14 -2.37 -16.29
C PHE A 250 4.66 -0.99 -15.83
N ASP A 251 5.61 -0.10 -15.62
CA ASP A 251 5.38 1.28 -15.21
C ASP A 251 6.13 2.22 -16.12
N VAL A 252 5.49 3.32 -16.50
CA VAL A 252 6.08 4.41 -17.28
C VAL A 252 5.82 5.72 -16.56
N ARG A 253 6.86 6.52 -16.40
CA ARG A 253 6.78 7.86 -15.83
C ARG A 253 7.52 8.85 -16.72
N LEU A 254 6.81 9.84 -17.21
CA LEU A 254 7.37 11.01 -17.90
C LEU A 254 7.31 12.20 -16.96
N ASN A 255 8.45 12.83 -16.75
CA ASN A 255 8.59 14.05 -15.98
C ASN A 255 9.29 15.10 -16.84
N GLY A 256 8.87 16.35 -16.75
CA GLY A 256 9.55 17.43 -17.46
C GLY A 256 8.82 18.75 -17.44
N GLU A 257 9.50 19.74 -17.98
CA GLU A 257 9.00 21.12 -18.12
C GLU A 257 8.13 21.26 -19.37
N PHE A 258 6.87 20.84 -19.33
CA PHE A 258 5.91 21.11 -20.42
C PHE A 258 5.65 22.61 -20.55
N VAL A 259 5.68 23.31 -19.43
CA VAL A 259 5.65 24.78 -19.34
C VAL A 259 6.97 25.23 -18.72
N PRO A 260 7.62 26.30 -19.22
CA PRO A 260 8.89 26.79 -18.67
C PRO A 260 8.83 26.96 -17.15
N HIS A 261 9.82 26.42 -16.44
CA HIS A 261 9.95 26.48 -14.98
C HIS A 261 8.82 25.78 -14.19
N MET A 262 8.00 24.95 -14.85
CA MET A 262 6.94 24.18 -14.23
C MET A 262 7.09 22.70 -14.54
N ASP A 263 7.41 21.92 -13.52
CA ASP A 263 7.50 20.46 -13.63
C ASP A 263 6.10 19.84 -13.68
N SER A 264 5.87 19.02 -14.68
CA SER A 264 4.66 18.22 -14.82
C SER A 264 5.00 16.75 -14.91
N TRP A 265 4.08 15.90 -14.43
CA TRP A 265 4.28 14.47 -14.37
C TRP A 265 3.13 13.72 -14.99
N PHE A 266 3.50 12.68 -15.70
CA PHE A 266 2.59 11.72 -16.29
C PHE A 266 3.04 10.33 -15.84
N THR A 267 2.15 9.54 -15.30
CA THR A 267 2.43 8.16 -14.89
C THR A 267 1.39 7.22 -15.48
N PHE A 268 1.86 6.07 -15.94
CA PHE A 268 1.03 4.97 -16.39
C PHE A 268 1.60 3.67 -15.87
N GLY A 269 0.76 2.85 -15.25
CA GLY A 269 1.13 1.54 -14.73
C GLY A 269 0.12 0.47 -15.13
N TYR A 270 0.62 -0.72 -15.38
CA TYR A 270 -0.16 -1.95 -15.49
C TYR A 270 0.36 -2.95 -14.49
N LEU A 271 -0.52 -3.47 -13.64
CA LEU A 271 -0.22 -4.50 -12.66
C LEU A 271 -1.23 -5.65 -12.77
N LYS A 272 -0.72 -6.87 -12.87
CA LYS A 272 -1.49 -8.08 -12.65
C LYS A 272 -0.89 -8.84 -11.47
N THR A 273 -1.67 -9.07 -10.40
CA THR A 273 -1.25 -9.86 -9.25
C THR A 273 -2.36 -10.82 -8.84
N GLU A 274 -2.00 -12.08 -8.75
CA GLU A 274 -2.93 -13.17 -8.41
C GLU A 274 -2.29 -14.09 -7.38
N GLU A 275 -3.13 -14.80 -6.63
CA GLU A 275 -2.71 -15.80 -5.66
C GLU A 275 -3.55 -17.07 -5.81
N ASN A 276 -2.93 -18.21 -5.50
CA ASN A 276 -3.53 -19.51 -5.52
C ASN A 276 -3.48 -20.07 -4.09
N ILE A 277 -4.64 -20.09 -3.44
CA ILE A 277 -4.81 -20.56 -2.07
C ILE A 277 -5.17 -22.05 -2.12
N ASP A 278 -4.44 -22.87 -1.37
CA ASP A 278 -4.65 -24.32 -1.28
C ASP A 278 -4.69 -25.05 -2.65
N ASN A 279 -3.94 -24.53 -3.64
CA ASN A 279 -3.91 -25.08 -5.01
C ASN A 279 -5.26 -25.13 -5.74
N ARG A 280 -6.20 -24.25 -5.39
CA ARG A 280 -7.54 -24.21 -5.96
C ARG A 280 -7.65 -23.41 -7.27
N GLY A 281 -6.56 -22.84 -7.75
CA GLY A 281 -6.50 -21.96 -8.92
C GLY A 281 -6.23 -20.50 -8.54
N TYR A 282 -5.88 -19.69 -9.54
CA TYR A 282 -5.51 -18.30 -9.31
C TYR A 282 -6.72 -17.37 -9.23
N ILE A 283 -6.75 -16.53 -8.21
CA ILE A 283 -7.70 -15.44 -8.01
C ILE A 283 -6.95 -14.11 -7.85
N ALA A 284 -7.63 -13.01 -8.10
CA ALA A 284 -7.04 -11.69 -7.94
C ALA A 284 -6.69 -11.41 -6.46
N ARG A 285 -5.46 -10.99 -6.19
CA ARG A 285 -5.06 -10.52 -4.85
C ARG A 285 -5.78 -9.21 -4.52
N PRO A 286 -6.02 -8.92 -3.23
CA PRO A 286 -6.70 -7.68 -2.82
C PRO A 286 -6.08 -6.39 -3.35
N THR A 287 -4.81 -6.42 -3.77
CA THR A 287 -4.07 -5.29 -4.34
C THR A 287 -4.03 -5.27 -5.86
N ASP A 288 -4.77 -6.18 -6.55
CA ASP A 288 -4.77 -6.28 -8.01
C ASP A 288 -5.52 -5.12 -8.65
N GLN A 289 -4.78 -4.08 -9.03
CA GLN A 289 -5.29 -2.91 -9.74
C GLN A 289 -4.65 -2.81 -11.12
N ARG A 290 -5.41 -3.20 -12.15
CA ARG A 290 -4.89 -3.46 -13.50
C ARG A 290 -4.29 -2.25 -14.18
N LEU A 291 -4.96 -1.12 -14.15
CA LEU A 291 -4.48 0.11 -14.77
C LEU A 291 -4.42 1.21 -13.74
N GLN A 292 -3.33 1.94 -13.75
CA GLN A 292 -3.11 3.12 -12.93
C GLN A 292 -2.61 4.23 -13.82
N PHE A 293 -3.27 5.35 -13.78
CA PHE A 293 -2.95 6.52 -14.58
C PHE A 293 -3.06 7.77 -13.73
N ALA A 294 -2.03 8.60 -13.76
CA ALA A 294 -2.05 9.89 -13.09
C ALA A 294 -1.31 10.95 -13.90
N ILE A 295 -1.86 12.15 -13.89
CA ILE A 295 -1.24 13.35 -14.44
C ILE A 295 -1.23 14.42 -13.37
N LEU A 296 -0.09 15.04 -13.16
CA LEU A 296 0.01 16.34 -12.53
C LEU A 296 0.54 17.32 -13.56
N PHE A 297 -0.31 18.21 -14.02
CA PHE A 297 0.03 19.28 -14.94
C PHE A 297 0.02 20.61 -14.25
N GLN A 298 1.09 21.39 -14.40
CA GLN A 298 1.25 22.71 -13.83
C GLN A 298 1.47 23.74 -14.94
N ASP A 299 0.86 24.90 -14.78
CA ASP A 299 0.92 26.01 -15.74
C ASP A 299 0.78 27.34 -15.01
N TYR A 300 1.07 28.42 -15.70
CA TYR A 300 0.76 29.78 -15.30
C TYR A 300 0.02 30.51 -16.41
N MET A 301 -0.80 31.49 -16.04
CA MET A 301 -1.52 32.27 -17.05
C MET A 301 -0.52 33.12 -17.86
N PRO A 302 -0.45 32.96 -19.21
CA PRO A 302 0.55 33.64 -20.03
C PRO A 302 0.52 35.16 -19.91
N ARG A 303 -0.67 35.75 -19.67
CA ARG A 303 -0.85 37.20 -19.49
C ARG A 303 -0.67 37.68 -18.05
N ILE A 304 -0.74 36.78 -17.09
CA ILE A 304 -0.63 37.07 -15.65
C ILE A 304 0.19 35.94 -15.01
N PRO A 305 1.52 35.94 -15.15
CA PRO A 305 2.38 34.84 -14.66
C PRO A 305 2.29 34.58 -13.15
N SER A 306 1.84 35.60 -12.40
CA SER A 306 1.57 35.45 -10.96
C SER A 306 0.40 34.51 -10.65
N VAL A 307 -0.47 34.18 -11.65
CA VAL A 307 -1.52 33.18 -11.48
C VAL A 307 -0.98 31.85 -11.93
N LYS A 308 -0.74 30.96 -10.97
CA LYS A 308 -0.32 29.57 -11.20
C LYS A 308 -1.55 28.67 -11.10
N VAL A 309 -1.64 27.68 -11.97
CA VAL A 309 -2.72 26.70 -12.01
C VAL A 309 -2.13 25.29 -11.98
N TYR A 310 -2.85 24.36 -11.40
CA TYR A 310 -2.54 22.95 -11.53
C TYR A 310 -3.78 22.12 -11.77
N LEU A 311 -3.59 21.01 -12.46
CA LEU A 311 -4.57 19.98 -12.71
C LEU A 311 -3.95 18.64 -12.28
N ASN A 312 -4.62 17.95 -11.39
CA ASN A 312 -4.27 16.58 -11.01
C ASN A 312 -5.40 15.65 -11.45
N LEU A 313 -5.08 14.68 -12.29
CA LEU A 313 -6.02 13.65 -12.75
C LEU A 313 -5.52 12.30 -12.29
N VAL A 314 -6.41 11.50 -11.71
CA VAL A 314 -6.13 10.11 -11.32
C VAL A 314 -7.26 9.21 -11.84
N TYR A 315 -6.86 8.15 -12.53
CA TYR A 315 -7.73 7.07 -12.95
C TYR A 315 -7.07 5.74 -12.60
N ASN A 316 -7.78 4.91 -11.85
CA ASN A 316 -7.34 3.55 -11.57
C ASN A 316 -8.52 2.59 -11.75
N THR A 317 -8.27 1.43 -12.33
CA THR A 317 -9.31 0.37 -12.39
C THR A 317 -9.68 -0.12 -11.00
N GLY A 318 -10.89 -0.62 -10.85
CA GLY A 318 -11.42 -1.07 -9.57
C GLY A 318 -10.57 -2.18 -8.93
N LEU A 319 -10.31 -2.03 -7.64
CA LEU A 319 -9.71 -3.09 -6.82
C LEU A 319 -10.69 -4.26 -6.65
N PRO A 320 -10.22 -5.49 -6.35
CA PRO A 320 -11.09 -6.55 -5.86
C PRO A 320 -11.93 -6.08 -4.66
N GLY A 321 -13.20 -6.42 -4.67
CA GLY A 321 -14.16 -5.93 -3.67
C GLY A 321 -14.01 -6.56 -2.28
N GLY A 322 -13.11 -7.54 -2.15
CA GLY A 322 -12.97 -8.34 -0.93
C GLY A 322 -14.11 -9.33 -0.74
N SER A 323 -14.05 -10.08 0.33
CA SER A 323 -15.07 -11.04 0.76
C SER A 323 -15.38 -10.86 2.24
N PRO A 324 -16.57 -11.28 2.71
CA PRO A 324 -16.81 -11.41 4.14
C PRO A 324 -15.75 -12.28 4.80
N SER A 325 -15.32 -11.96 6.02
CA SER A 325 -14.22 -12.67 6.71
C SER A 325 -14.42 -14.18 6.91
N TYR A 326 -15.67 -14.61 6.92
CA TYR A 326 -16.09 -16.02 7.09
C TYR A 326 -16.45 -16.71 5.77
N ALA A 327 -16.35 -16.02 4.63
CA ALA A 327 -16.70 -16.54 3.33
C ALA A 327 -15.47 -16.95 2.53
N ASP A 328 -15.66 -17.91 1.64
CA ASP A 328 -14.61 -18.32 0.72
C ASP A 328 -14.31 -17.19 -0.28
N PRO A 329 -13.07 -16.68 -0.35
CA PRO A 329 -12.72 -15.62 -1.28
C PRO A 329 -12.92 -16.00 -2.75
N TYR A 330 -12.95 -17.28 -3.10
CA TYR A 330 -13.21 -17.75 -4.46
C TYR A 330 -14.63 -17.46 -4.95
N ASP A 331 -15.59 -17.35 -4.03
CA ASP A 331 -16.98 -17.01 -4.34
C ASP A 331 -17.19 -15.49 -4.53
N TYR A 332 -16.21 -14.67 -4.14
CA TYR A 332 -16.32 -13.20 -4.11
C TYR A 332 -15.27 -12.53 -4.99
N GLN A 333 -15.37 -12.72 -6.30
CA GLN A 333 -14.39 -12.18 -7.26
C GLN A 333 -14.82 -10.85 -7.92
N GLY A 334 -15.85 -10.18 -7.38
CA GLY A 334 -16.30 -8.89 -7.86
C GLY A 334 -15.26 -7.79 -7.61
N ARG A 335 -15.32 -6.73 -8.42
CA ARG A 335 -14.46 -5.55 -8.28
C ARG A 335 -15.29 -4.33 -7.91
N LEU A 336 -14.64 -3.40 -7.23
CA LEU A 336 -15.15 -2.05 -7.02
C LEU A 336 -15.21 -1.29 -8.35
N ASN A 337 -15.99 -0.22 -8.38
CA ASN A 337 -15.97 0.72 -9.49
C ASN A 337 -14.59 1.37 -9.63
N ASP A 338 -14.27 1.79 -10.85
CA ASP A 338 -13.03 2.49 -11.14
C ASP A 338 -12.90 3.77 -10.32
N TYR A 339 -11.73 4.00 -9.79
CA TYR A 339 -11.37 5.23 -9.10
C TYR A 339 -11.12 6.34 -10.10
N ARG A 340 -11.82 7.45 -9.98
CA ARG A 340 -11.70 8.62 -10.86
C ARG A 340 -11.68 9.89 -10.03
N ARG A 341 -10.61 10.67 -10.15
CA ARG A 341 -10.51 11.93 -9.43
C ARG A 341 -9.84 12.99 -10.29
N ALA A 342 -10.39 14.18 -10.26
CA ALA A 342 -9.79 15.38 -10.80
C ALA A 342 -9.73 16.44 -9.69
N ASP A 343 -8.54 17.01 -9.49
CA ASP A 343 -8.32 18.14 -8.59
C ASP A 343 -7.81 19.31 -9.41
N VAL A 344 -8.27 20.51 -9.11
CA VAL A 344 -7.83 21.74 -9.76
C VAL A 344 -7.49 22.78 -8.71
N GLY A 345 -6.41 23.51 -8.92
CA GLY A 345 -6.02 24.59 -8.05
C GLY A 345 -5.55 25.81 -8.82
N PHE A 346 -5.84 26.96 -8.24
CA PHE A 346 -5.40 28.26 -8.71
C PHE A 346 -4.70 28.96 -7.55
N SER A 347 -3.56 29.57 -7.79
CA SER A 347 -2.87 30.37 -6.79
C SER A 347 -2.38 31.68 -7.37
N TYR A 348 -2.59 32.75 -6.64
CA TYR A 348 -2.01 34.06 -6.96
C TYR A 348 -0.77 34.28 -6.11
N VAL A 349 0.35 34.49 -6.75
CA VAL A 349 1.63 34.78 -6.10
C VAL A 349 1.79 36.27 -6.02
N PHE A 350 1.78 36.82 -4.80
CA PHE A 350 1.94 38.25 -4.54
C PHE A 350 3.39 38.68 -4.55
N THR A 351 4.29 37.81 -4.09
CA THR A 351 5.74 38.06 -4.11
C THR A 351 6.53 36.76 -4.13
N GLU A 352 7.65 36.79 -4.86
CA GLU A 352 8.68 35.75 -4.91
C GLU A 352 10.04 36.33 -4.50
N LYS A 353 11.01 35.46 -4.17
CA LYS A 353 12.34 35.82 -3.64
C LYS A 353 13.11 36.87 -4.46
N ASN A 354 12.87 36.91 -5.77
CA ASN A 354 13.62 37.76 -6.71
C ASN A 354 12.82 39.01 -7.14
N ASP A 355 11.68 39.29 -6.52
CA ASP A 355 10.88 40.47 -6.86
C ASP A 355 11.56 41.73 -6.34
N GLU A 356 11.87 42.66 -7.27
CA GLU A 356 12.38 43.99 -6.91
C GLU A 356 11.25 44.85 -6.35
N ARG A 357 11.36 45.22 -5.08
CA ARG A 357 10.40 46.09 -4.39
C ARG A 357 11.08 47.21 -3.64
N PRO A 358 10.44 48.39 -3.49
CA PRO A 358 10.94 49.47 -2.67
C PRO A 358 11.25 49.00 -1.25
N GLU A 359 12.24 49.66 -0.59
CA GLU A 359 12.72 49.25 0.74
C GLU A 359 11.67 49.38 1.85
N ASP A 360 10.76 50.32 1.71
CA ASP A 360 9.66 50.61 2.62
C ASP A 360 8.43 49.71 2.41
N HIS A 361 8.43 48.92 1.36
CA HIS A 361 7.29 48.05 1.05
C HIS A 361 7.21 46.86 2.03
N TRP A 362 6.08 46.70 2.71
CA TRP A 362 5.88 45.68 3.75
C TRP A 362 6.16 44.22 3.27
N MET A 363 5.91 43.93 1.98
CA MET A 363 6.18 42.58 1.39
C MET A 363 7.67 42.33 1.17
N LYS A 364 8.57 43.33 1.28
CA LYS A 364 10.03 43.13 1.13
C LYS A 364 10.58 42.18 2.18
N LYS A 365 9.93 42.06 3.34
CA LYS A 365 10.30 41.15 4.42
C LYS A 365 9.90 39.71 4.14
N LEU A 366 9.09 39.49 3.09
CA LEU A 366 8.58 38.19 2.70
C LEU A 366 9.39 37.68 1.50
N LYS A 367 9.86 36.44 1.60
CA LYS A 367 10.49 35.73 0.48
C LYS A 367 9.46 35.15 -0.48
N TYR A 368 8.30 34.83 0.05
CA TYR A 368 7.20 34.27 -0.72
C TYR A 368 5.85 34.56 -0.04
N LEU A 369 4.89 34.97 -0.81
CA LEU A 369 3.49 35.09 -0.38
C LEU A 369 2.57 34.68 -1.51
N SER A 370 1.71 33.71 -1.27
CA SER A 370 0.68 33.32 -2.22
C SER A 370 -0.63 32.96 -1.52
N LEU A 371 -1.74 33.21 -2.21
CA LEU A 371 -3.09 32.75 -1.84
C LEU A 371 -3.57 31.80 -2.92
N GLY A 372 -3.95 30.59 -2.52
CA GLY A 372 -4.48 29.56 -3.39
C GLY A 372 -5.90 29.16 -3.05
N PHE A 373 -6.62 28.73 -4.08
CA PHE A 373 -7.91 28.09 -3.98
C PHE A 373 -7.87 26.76 -4.71
N GLU A 374 -8.29 25.69 -4.06
CA GLU A 374 -8.21 24.32 -4.57
C GLU A 374 -9.57 23.64 -4.48
N ILE A 375 -9.90 22.86 -5.48
CA ILE A 375 -11.09 22.03 -5.50
C ILE A 375 -10.62 20.59 -5.68
N PHE A 376 -10.74 19.80 -4.64
CA PHE A 376 -10.47 18.38 -4.68
C PHE A 376 -11.72 17.61 -5.09
N ASN A 377 -11.53 16.58 -5.91
CA ASN A 377 -12.63 15.79 -6.47
C ASN A 377 -13.67 16.66 -7.19
N LEU A 378 -13.20 17.41 -8.21
CA LEU A 378 -13.99 18.42 -8.95
C LEU A 378 -15.34 17.89 -9.44
N PHE A 379 -15.40 16.65 -9.90
CA PHE A 379 -16.62 16.03 -10.43
C PHE A 379 -17.47 15.33 -9.37
N ASN A 380 -17.04 15.37 -8.10
CA ASN A 380 -17.73 14.74 -6.97
C ASN A 380 -17.97 13.24 -7.17
N ASN A 381 -16.99 12.54 -7.76
CA ASN A 381 -17.07 11.10 -7.96
C ASN A 381 -17.11 10.36 -6.62
N GLN A 382 -17.98 9.38 -6.52
CA GLN A 382 -18.05 8.48 -5.38
C GLN A 382 -17.04 7.35 -5.55
N ASN A 383 -15.83 7.56 -5.07
CA ASN A 383 -14.75 6.60 -5.13
C ASN A 383 -14.76 5.72 -3.87
N ALA A 384 -14.68 4.41 -4.06
CA ALA A 384 -14.57 3.45 -2.98
C ALA A 384 -13.26 2.64 -3.11
N ILE A 385 -12.70 2.25 -1.98
CA ILE A 385 -11.49 1.40 -1.91
C ILE A 385 -11.73 0.09 -1.15
N THR A 386 -12.83 -0.02 -0.43
CA THR A 386 -13.25 -1.22 0.30
C THR A 386 -14.76 -1.33 0.31
N ASN A 387 -15.27 -2.50 0.65
CA ASN A 387 -16.68 -2.76 0.95
C ASN A 387 -16.88 -3.02 2.44
N THR A 388 -18.04 -2.64 2.96
CA THR A 388 -18.62 -3.21 4.17
C THR A 388 -19.62 -4.28 3.75
N TRP A 389 -19.44 -5.49 4.23
CA TRP A 389 -20.35 -6.60 3.94
C TRP A 389 -21.48 -6.62 4.97
N VAL A 390 -22.71 -6.62 4.47
CA VAL A 390 -23.92 -6.61 5.28
C VAL A 390 -24.74 -7.83 4.92
N ARG A 391 -25.29 -8.49 5.92
CA ARG A 391 -26.14 -9.67 5.74
C ARG A 391 -27.60 -9.32 5.95
N ASP A 392 -28.46 -9.71 5.03
CA ASP A 392 -29.89 -9.67 5.24
C ASP A 392 -30.32 -10.72 6.27
N ALA A 393 -31.04 -10.29 7.29
CA ALA A 393 -31.46 -11.17 8.38
C ALA A 393 -32.41 -12.30 7.95
N TYR A 394 -33.24 -12.04 6.93
CA TYR A 394 -34.21 -12.99 6.44
C TYR A 394 -33.66 -13.89 5.33
N THR A 395 -33.12 -13.30 4.29
CA THR A 395 -32.63 -14.01 3.12
C THR A 395 -31.25 -14.62 3.31
N LYS A 396 -30.53 -14.20 4.35
CA LYS A 396 -29.12 -14.54 4.61
C LYS A 396 -28.17 -14.14 3.47
N THR A 397 -28.66 -13.36 2.52
CA THR A 397 -27.88 -12.87 1.39
C THR A 397 -26.89 -11.83 1.86
N GLN A 398 -25.66 -11.87 1.32
CA GLN A 398 -24.62 -10.92 1.59
C GLN A 398 -24.67 -9.77 0.58
N TYR A 399 -24.55 -8.55 1.06
CA TYR A 399 -24.50 -7.34 0.24
C TYR A 399 -23.22 -6.58 0.51
N ALA A 400 -22.54 -6.17 -0.55
CA ALA A 400 -21.39 -5.26 -0.46
C ALA A 400 -21.87 -3.82 -0.50
N ILE A 401 -21.54 -3.05 0.53
CA ILE A 401 -21.80 -1.61 0.59
C ILE A 401 -20.45 -0.90 0.42
N PRO A 402 -20.23 -0.16 -0.67
CA PRO A 402 -18.96 0.53 -0.89
C PRO A 402 -18.69 1.59 0.18
N ASN A 403 -17.48 1.59 0.72
CA ASN A 403 -17.01 2.64 1.62
C ASN A 403 -16.44 3.79 0.78
N TYR A 404 -17.24 4.83 0.64
CA TYR A 404 -16.86 5.99 -0.16
C TYR A 404 -15.85 6.87 0.55
N LEU A 405 -14.85 7.28 -0.21
CA LEU A 405 -13.88 8.30 0.20
C LEU A 405 -14.52 9.69 0.17
N THR A 406 -13.74 10.68 0.60
CA THR A 406 -14.14 12.09 0.66
C THR A 406 -14.72 12.58 -0.67
N SER A 407 -15.89 13.19 -0.60
CA SER A 407 -16.55 13.89 -1.70
C SER A 407 -15.77 15.15 -2.09
N ARG A 408 -16.38 16.05 -2.88
CA ARG A 408 -15.76 17.33 -3.25
C ARG A 408 -15.42 18.16 -2.02
N VAL A 409 -14.18 18.68 -2.00
CA VAL A 409 -13.70 19.58 -0.94
C VAL A 409 -13.18 20.86 -1.56
N PHE A 410 -13.54 21.98 -0.96
CA PHE A 410 -12.97 23.29 -1.27
C PHE A 410 -11.93 23.63 -0.22
N ASN A 411 -10.75 24.04 -0.67
CA ASN A 411 -9.63 24.37 0.20
C ASN A 411 -9.06 25.75 -0.16
N VAL A 412 -8.72 26.52 0.87
CA VAL A 412 -8.02 27.80 0.72
C VAL A 412 -6.65 27.65 1.38
N LYS A 413 -5.60 28.02 0.65
CA LYS A 413 -4.22 27.88 1.08
C LYS A 413 -3.52 29.23 1.08
N LEU A 414 -3.05 29.68 2.23
CA LEU A 414 -2.15 30.81 2.37
C LEU A 414 -0.73 30.27 2.62
N SER A 415 0.23 30.65 1.75
CA SER A 415 1.62 30.27 1.92
C SER A 415 2.47 31.53 2.13
N VAL A 416 3.18 31.58 3.25
CA VAL A 416 4.04 32.71 3.63
C VAL A 416 5.42 32.17 3.98
N SER A 417 6.47 32.81 3.45
CA SER A 417 7.86 32.56 3.83
C SER A 417 8.58 33.89 4.08
N PHE A 418 9.35 33.94 5.14
CA PHE A 418 10.12 35.10 5.58
C PHE A 418 11.60 34.97 5.22
#